data_6dda8b6d5246f4fb1461c681f473d4de
#
_entry.id   6dda8b6d5246f4fb1461c681f473d4de
#
_cell.length_a   1.000
_cell.length_b   1.000
_cell.length_c   1.000
_cell.angle_alpha   90.00
_cell.angle_beta   90.00
_cell.angle_gamma   90.00
#
_symmetry.space_group_name_H-M   'P 1'
#
loop_
_entity.id
_entity.type
_entity.pdbx_description
1 polymer ?
#
loop_
_entity_poly.entity_id
_entity_poly.type
_entity_poly.pdbx_seq_one_letter_code
_entity_poly.pdbx_strand_id
1 'polypeptide(L)'
;MDALATVTYPGTKKNLVESEMVADNLRIDGMKVSFSLIFPRDTDPFMKSTIKAAEAAIHYHVSKDVEVTIEVETKSKPRPEAGKMLPGVKNIIAVSSGKGGVGKSTVAANLAISLARLGYKVGLLDTDIFGPSMPKMFGVEDFRPYAVHKDGRDLIEPVEKYGVKLLSIGFFVNPDTATLWRGGMASNALKQLIGDADWGELDYFVLDTPPGTSDIHLTLLQTLAITGAVIVSTPQKVALADACKGIDMYRNDKVNVPILGLVENMAWFTPAELPENKYYIFGKEGCKNLAKEMDVPLLAQIPVVQSICESGDDGKPAALNVDTMTGQAFINLAISQVVHSYNMRSEKSLCVL
;
A
#
# COMPACT_ATOMS: atom_id res chain seq x y z
N MET A 1 -14.33 37.73 6.96
CA MET A 1 -15.14 36.50 7.26
C MET A 1 -16.46 36.53 6.50
N ASP A 2 -17.23 37.64 6.47
CA ASP A 2 -18.53 37.70 5.79
C ASP A 2 -18.49 37.34 4.31
N ALA A 3 -17.44 37.76 3.59
CA ALA A 3 -17.24 37.38 2.20
C ALA A 3 -17.07 35.85 2.03
N LEU A 4 -16.34 35.18 2.92
CA LEU A 4 -16.12 33.75 2.89
C LEU A 4 -17.35 32.94 3.33
N ALA A 5 -18.24 33.52 4.12
CA ALA A 5 -19.53 32.94 4.48
C ALA A 5 -20.52 32.88 3.29
N THR A 6 -20.25 33.60 2.19
CA THR A 6 -21.05 33.49 0.96
C THR A 6 -20.65 32.31 0.06
N VAL A 7 -19.47 31.71 0.28
CA VAL A 7 -18.95 30.62 -0.54
C VAL A 7 -19.37 29.29 0.06
N THR A 8 -20.14 28.52 -0.73
CA THR A 8 -20.57 27.16 -0.33
C THR A 8 -19.56 26.13 -0.79
N TYR A 9 -19.14 25.24 0.13
CA TYR A 9 -18.30 24.10 -0.19
C TYR A 9 -19.17 22.94 -0.70
N PRO A 10 -18.94 22.46 -1.93
CA PRO A 10 -19.80 21.43 -2.54
C PRO A 10 -19.84 20.12 -1.75
N GLY A 11 -18.75 19.77 -1.05
CA GLY A 11 -18.63 18.52 -0.27
C GLY A 11 -19.58 18.43 0.93
N THR A 12 -19.94 19.56 1.56
CA THR A 12 -20.83 19.59 2.75
C THR A 12 -22.13 20.34 2.54
N LYS A 13 -22.27 21.09 1.46
CA LYS A 13 -23.37 22.03 1.19
C LYS A 13 -23.50 23.14 2.25
N LYS A 14 -22.49 23.35 3.08
CA LYS A 14 -22.37 24.44 4.04
C LYS A 14 -21.38 25.47 3.50
N ASN A 15 -21.42 26.71 4.04
CA ASN A 15 -20.41 27.69 3.65
C ASN A 15 -19.03 27.40 4.29
N LEU A 16 -17.99 28.12 3.82
CA LEU A 16 -16.60 27.85 4.25
C LEU A 16 -16.39 28.12 5.75
N VAL A 17 -17.11 29.07 6.32
CA VAL A 17 -17.00 29.41 7.73
C VAL A 17 -17.72 28.38 8.60
N GLU A 18 -18.97 28.01 8.25
CA GLU A 18 -19.74 26.96 8.94
C GLU A 18 -19.11 25.57 8.82
N SER A 19 -18.32 25.36 7.77
CA SER A 19 -17.58 24.09 7.55
C SER A 19 -16.22 24.07 8.26
N GLU A 20 -15.88 25.13 9.01
CA GLU A 20 -14.58 25.31 9.67
C GLU A 20 -13.40 25.10 8.70
N MET A 21 -13.58 25.55 7.46
CA MET A 21 -12.56 25.41 6.42
C MET A 21 -11.61 26.61 6.36
N VAL A 22 -11.87 27.68 7.09
CA VAL A 22 -10.99 28.85 7.19
C VAL A 22 -10.15 28.72 8.45
N ALA A 23 -8.82 28.67 8.29
CA ALA A 23 -7.91 28.61 9.44
C ALA A 23 -7.87 29.91 10.22
N ASP A 24 -7.48 29.85 11.51
CA ASP A 24 -7.37 31.02 12.39
C ASP A 24 -6.15 31.93 12.08
N ASN A 25 -5.54 31.75 10.92
CA ASN A 25 -4.35 32.49 10.48
C ASN A 25 -4.67 33.64 9.51
N LEU A 26 -5.93 34.09 9.41
CA LEU A 26 -6.33 35.19 8.55
C LEU A 26 -5.58 36.47 8.96
N ARG A 27 -4.85 37.06 8.01
CA ARG A 27 -4.12 38.33 8.16
C ARG A 27 -4.54 39.34 7.11
N ILE A 28 -4.68 40.57 7.51
CA ILE A 28 -4.96 41.70 6.64
C ILE A 28 -3.88 42.76 6.87
N ASP A 29 -3.14 43.06 5.83
CA ASP A 29 -2.11 44.09 5.85
C ASP A 29 -2.34 45.06 4.67
N GLY A 30 -3.01 46.16 4.95
CA GLY A 30 -3.46 47.11 3.96
C GLY A 30 -4.38 46.48 2.92
N MET A 31 -3.90 46.39 1.68
CA MET A 31 -4.61 45.74 0.55
C MET A 31 -4.25 44.30 0.33
N LYS A 32 -3.52 43.65 1.26
CA LYS A 32 -3.17 42.26 1.19
C LYS A 32 -3.95 41.44 2.19
N VAL A 33 -4.56 40.36 1.73
CA VAL A 33 -5.29 39.38 2.56
C VAL A 33 -4.65 38.01 2.37
N SER A 34 -4.21 37.43 3.47
CA SER A 34 -3.66 36.08 3.47
C SER A 34 -4.34 35.20 4.50
N PHE A 35 -4.65 33.96 4.14
CA PHE A 35 -5.24 32.94 5.02
C PHE A 35 -5.08 31.56 4.42
N SER A 36 -5.28 30.52 5.26
CA SER A 36 -5.30 29.14 4.78
C SER A 36 -6.72 28.61 4.70
N LEU A 37 -6.98 27.79 3.68
CA LEU A 37 -8.17 26.96 3.57
C LEU A 37 -7.83 25.51 3.93
N ILE A 38 -8.57 24.96 4.89
CA ILE A 38 -8.40 23.59 5.41
C ILE A 38 -9.34 22.67 4.67
N PHE A 39 -8.77 21.78 3.83
CA PHE A 39 -9.55 20.78 3.09
C PHE A 39 -9.56 19.43 3.81
N PRO A 40 -10.60 18.60 3.59
CA PRO A 40 -10.66 17.26 4.19
C PRO A 40 -9.54 16.33 3.72
N ARG A 41 -9.03 16.49 2.48
CA ARG A 41 -8.03 15.64 1.83
C ARG A 41 -7.14 16.45 0.89
N ASP A 42 -5.91 15.98 0.68
CA ASP A 42 -4.95 16.57 -0.28
C ASP A 42 -5.42 16.47 -1.74
N THR A 43 -6.25 15.47 -2.05
CA THR A 43 -6.80 15.19 -3.37
C THR A 43 -8.28 15.60 -3.48
N ASP A 44 -8.70 16.64 -2.77
CA ASP A 44 -10.09 17.12 -2.81
C ASP A 44 -10.45 17.63 -4.22
N PRO A 45 -11.44 17.05 -4.91
CA PRO A 45 -11.79 17.44 -6.27
C PRO A 45 -12.33 18.87 -6.37
N PHE A 46 -12.79 19.41 -5.27
CA PHE A 46 -13.34 20.78 -5.19
C PHE A 46 -12.32 21.83 -4.78
N MET A 47 -11.09 21.44 -4.45
CA MET A 47 -10.05 22.35 -3.95
C MET A 47 -9.85 23.56 -4.86
N LYS A 48 -9.54 23.35 -6.13
CA LYS A 48 -9.28 24.43 -7.10
C LYS A 48 -10.49 25.33 -7.32
N SER A 49 -11.71 24.78 -7.34
CA SER A 49 -12.93 25.55 -7.53
C SER A 49 -13.27 26.37 -6.28
N THR A 50 -13.04 25.82 -5.10
CA THR A 50 -13.29 26.48 -3.81
C THR A 50 -12.31 27.65 -3.59
N ILE A 51 -11.02 27.48 -3.91
CA ILE A 51 -10.02 28.54 -3.84
C ILE A 51 -10.42 29.71 -4.74
N LYS A 52 -10.76 29.44 -6.01
CA LYS A 52 -11.22 30.47 -6.94
C LYS A 52 -12.50 31.18 -6.48
N ALA A 53 -13.44 30.43 -5.90
CA ALA A 53 -14.68 31.00 -5.37
C ALA A 53 -14.42 31.89 -4.16
N ALA A 54 -13.52 31.50 -3.26
CA ALA A 54 -13.12 32.32 -2.11
C ALA A 54 -12.41 33.61 -2.53
N GLU A 55 -11.49 33.54 -3.49
CA GLU A 55 -10.82 34.70 -4.07
C GLU A 55 -11.84 35.67 -4.72
N ALA A 56 -12.73 35.14 -5.55
CA ALA A 56 -13.77 35.93 -6.21
C ALA A 56 -14.73 36.60 -5.20
N ALA A 57 -15.09 35.90 -4.12
CA ALA A 57 -15.93 36.45 -3.07
C ALA A 57 -15.25 37.63 -2.33
N ILE A 58 -13.95 37.53 -2.07
CA ILE A 58 -13.18 38.63 -1.46
C ILE A 58 -13.14 39.82 -2.41
N HIS A 59 -12.83 39.60 -3.70
CA HIS A 59 -12.82 40.68 -4.69
C HIS A 59 -14.18 41.34 -4.87
N TYR A 60 -15.28 40.61 -4.75
CA TYR A 60 -16.63 41.13 -4.89
C TYR A 60 -17.08 41.91 -3.65
N HIS A 61 -16.85 41.40 -2.45
CA HIS A 61 -17.36 41.96 -1.22
C HIS A 61 -16.43 42.98 -0.52
N VAL A 62 -15.12 42.96 -0.86
CA VAL A 62 -14.14 43.87 -0.22
C VAL A 62 -13.64 44.87 -1.24
N SER A 63 -12.82 44.49 -2.21
CA SER A 63 -12.36 45.36 -3.31
C SER A 63 -11.67 44.51 -4.38
N LYS A 64 -11.78 44.95 -5.64
CA LYS A 64 -11.07 44.30 -6.77
C LYS A 64 -9.56 44.48 -6.72
N ASP A 65 -9.07 45.47 -5.96
CA ASP A 65 -7.64 45.81 -5.88
C ASP A 65 -6.93 45.06 -4.72
N VAL A 66 -7.64 44.18 -3.99
CA VAL A 66 -7.06 43.42 -2.89
C VAL A 66 -6.22 42.27 -3.46
N GLU A 67 -4.96 42.16 -3.02
CA GLU A 67 -4.11 41.00 -3.31
C GLU A 67 -4.45 39.88 -2.32
N VAL A 68 -4.97 38.75 -2.84
CA VAL A 68 -5.40 37.60 -2.03
C VAL A 68 -4.40 36.47 -2.15
N THR A 69 -3.88 36.02 -1.01
CA THR A 69 -3.01 34.83 -0.94
C THR A 69 -3.72 33.76 -0.12
N ILE A 70 -4.04 32.63 -0.75
CA ILE A 70 -4.72 31.51 -0.10
C ILE A 70 -3.76 30.33 -0.06
N GLU A 71 -3.36 29.93 1.13
CA GLU A 71 -2.61 28.70 1.36
C GLU A 71 -3.56 27.53 1.58
N VAL A 72 -3.10 26.32 1.28
CA VAL A 72 -3.91 25.11 1.44
C VAL A 72 -3.34 24.30 2.60
N GLU A 73 -4.19 24.03 3.56
CA GLU A 73 -3.94 23.09 4.64
C GLU A 73 -4.92 21.92 4.51
N THR A 74 -4.51 20.73 4.97
CA THR A 74 -5.39 19.57 4.97
C THR A 74 -5.56 19.05 6.39
N LYS A 75 -6.80 18.74 6.76
CA LYS A 75 -7.10 18.01 8.00
C LYS A 75 -6.67 16.55 7.77
N SER A 76 -5.39 16.25 7.92
CA SER A 76 -4.96 14.87 8.09
C SER A 76 -5.59 14.38 9.39
N LYS A 77 -6.68 13.60 9.29
CA LYS A 77 -7.21 12.93 10.49
C LYS A 77 -6.08 12.09 11.07
N PRO A 78 -5.83 12.16 12.38
CA PRO A 78 -4.87 11.25 13.00
C PRO A 78 -5.28 9.83 12.62
N ARG A 79 -4.32 9.06 12.10
CA ARG A 79 -4.49 7.65 11.81
C ARG A 79 -5.04 7.00 13.08
N PRO A 80 -6.14 6.21 13.03
CA PRO A 80 -6.55 5.42 14.19
C PRO A 80 -5.31 4.73 14.73
N GLU A 81 -5.02 4.80 16.03
CA GLU A 81 -3.90 4.07 16.62
C GLU A 81 -4.10 2.59 16.35
N ALA A 82 -3.53 2.11 15.24
CA ALA A 82 -3.42 0.70 14.97
C ALA A 82 -2.59 0.11 16.12
N GLY A 83 -3.12 -0.91 16.76
CA GLY A 83 -2.48 -1.52 17.93
C GLY A 83 -1.00 -1.79 17.63
N LYS A 84 -0.14 -1.46 18.56
CA LYS A 84 1.34 -1.54 18.46
C LYS A 84 1.84 -3.00 18.47
N MET A 85 1.29 -3.87 17.63
CA MET A 85 1.92 -5.16 17.37
C MET A 85 3.11 -4.90 16.44
N LEU A 86 4.22 -5.57 16.66
CA LEU A 86 5.49 -5.45 15.94
C LEU A 86 6.25 -4.11 16.21
N PRO A 87 6.57 -3.78 17.45
CA PRO A 87 7.28 -2.53 17.78
C PRO A 87 8.70 -2.47 17.18
N GLY A 88 9.33 -3.62 16.90
CA GLY A 88 10.66 -3.73 16.29
C GLY A 88 10.67 -3.61 14.76
N VAL A 89 9.52 -3.38 14.12
CA VAL A 89 9.41 -3.30 12.67
C VAL A 89 9.32 -1.84 12.21
N LYS A 90 10.25 -1.44 11.33
CA LYS A 90 10.31 -0.05 10.85
C LYS A 90 9.26 0.27 9.78
N ASN A 91 9.06 -0.63 8.81
CA ASN A 91 8.12 -0.43 7.70
C ASN A 91 7.28 -1.68 7.50
N ILE A 92 5.97 -1.52 7.43
CA ILE A 92 5.03 -2.60 7.11
C ILE A 92 4.41 -2.29 5.75
N ILE A 93 4.66 -3.15 4.75
CA ILE A 93 4.18 -2.98 3.39
C ILE A 93 3.11 -4.06 3.12
N ALA A 94 1.89 -3.64 2.84
CA ALA A 94 0.84 -4.55 2.39
C ALA A 94 0.92 -4.72 0.86
N VAL A 95 1.08 -5.94 0.38
CA VAL A 95 0.93 -6.28 -1.04
C VAL A 95 -0.46 -6.82 -1.23
N SER A 96 -1.28 -6.11 -1.99
CA SER A 96 -2.71 -6.38 -2.13
C SER A 96 -3.14 -6.39 -3.59
N SER A 97 -4.29 -6.98 -3.86
CA SER A 97 -4.90 -6.99 -5.19
C SER A 97 -6.41 -6.97 -5.08
N GLY A 98 -7.07 -6.32 -6.02
CA GLY A 98 -8.52 -6.31 -6.10
C GLY A 98 -9.12 -7.65 -6.53
N LYS A 99 -8.31 -8.53 -7.15
CA LYS A 99 -8.76 -9.80 -7.74
C LYS A 99 -7.71 -10.90 -7.54
N GLY A 100 -8.16 -12.14 -7.43
CA GLY A 100 -7.31 -13.32 -7.45
C GLY A 100 -6.67 -13.57 -8.82
N GLY A 101 -5.52 -14.26 -8.86
CA GLY A 101 -4.86 -14.68 -10.10
C GLY A 101 -4.03 -13.60 -10.81
N VAL A 102 -3.86 -12.41 -10.22
CA VAL A 102 -3.01 -11.34 -10.81
C VAL A 102 -1.53 -11.46 -10.46
N GLY A 103 -1.12 -12.47 -9.70
CA GLY A 103 0.26 -12.71 -9.28
C GLY A 103 0.72 -11.90 -8.06
N LYS A 104 -0.23 -11.52 -7.19
CA LYS A 104 0.03 -10.79 -5.94
C LYS A 104 1.13 -11.46 -5.09
N SER A 105 0.99 -12.76 -4.80
CA SER A 105 1.94 -13.51 -3.97
C SER A 105 3.31 -13.62 -4.62
N THR A 106 3.37 -13.78 -5.96
CA THR A 106 4.63 -13.73 -6.72
C THR A 106 5.34 -12.39 -6.53
N VAL A 107 4.60 -11.28 -6.59
CA VAL A 107 5.17 -9.94 -6.35
C VAL A 107 5.62 -9.80 -4.90
N ALA A 108 4.83 -10.24 -3.92
CA ALA A 108 5.17 -10.17 -2.50
C ALA A 108 6.45 -10.96 -2.16
N ALA A 109 6.55 -12.21 -2.64
CA ALA A 109 7.72 -13.06 -2.45
C ALA A 109 8.99 -12.44 -3.03
N ASN A 110 8.92 -12.02 -4.29
CA ASN A 110 10.06 -11.43 -4.98
C ASN A 110 10.44 -10.06 -4.43
N LEU A 111 9.49 -9.24 -3.96
CA LEU A 111 9.75 -7.99 -3.27
C LEU A 111 10.52 -8.23 -1.96
N ALA A 112 10.06 -9.18 -1.14
CA ALA A 112 10.71 -9.52 0.13
C ALA A 112 12.16 -9.99 -0.08
N ILE A 113 12.38 -10.89 -1.04
CA ILE A 113 13.73 -11.38 -1.40
C ILE A 113 14.60 -10.24 -1.93
N SER A 114 14.06 -9.37 -2.79
CA SER A 114 14.80 -8.23 -3.32
C SER A 114 15.24 -7.27 -2.23
N LEU A 115 14.37 -6.97 -1.26
CA LEU A 115 14.71 -6.14 -0.08
C LEU A 115 15.82 -6.80 0.76
N ALA A 116 15.74 -8.12 0.98
CA ALA A 116 16.78 -8.86 1.70
C ALA A 116 18.13 -8.81 0.94
N ARG A 117 18.13 -8.94 -0.38
CA ARG A 117 19.34 -8.80 -1.21
C ARG A 117 19.94 -7.39 -1.20
N LEU A 118 19.14 -6.38 -0.97
CA LEU A 118 19.61 -5.00 -0.75
C LEU A 118 20.19 -4.79 0.67
N GLY A 119 20.23 -5.83 1.51
CA GLY A 119 20.84 -5.81 2.84
C GLY A 119 19.88 -5.44 3.97
N TYR A 120 18.58 -5.38 3.72
CA TYR A 120 17.59 -5.10 4.76
C TYR A 120 17.19 -6.38 5.51
N LYS A 121 16.84 -6.24 6.79
CA LYS A 121 16.20 -7.29 7.58
C LYS A 121 14.73 -7.35 7.21
N VAL A 122 14.28 -8.49 6.67
CA VAL A 122 12.95 -8.63 6.07
C VAL A 122 12.16 -9.76 6.70
N GLY A 123 10.91 -9.47 7.07
CA GLY A 123 9.89 -10.45 7.40
C GLY A 123 8.84 -10.51 6.28
N LEU A 124 8.28 -11.69 6.05
CA LEU A 124 7.17 -11.93 5.13
C LEU A 124 6.10 -12.75 5.84
N LEU A 125 4.89 -12.25 5.88
CA LEU A 125 3.73 -12.97 6.40
C LEU A 125 2.72 -13.22 5.28
N ASP A 126 2.46 -14.49 5.00
CA ASP A 126 1.40 -14.93 4.11
C ASP A 126 0.09 -15.03 4.91
N THR A 127 -0.86 -14.16 4.58
CA THR A 127 -2.16 -14.07 5.24
C THR A 127 -3.31 -14.56 4.37
N ASP A 128 -3.00 -15.15 3.20
CA ASP A 128 -4.00 -15.76 2.32
C ASP A 128 -4.40 -17.16 2.82
N ILE A 129 -5.43 -17.19 3.67
CA ILE A 129 -5.89 -18.42 4.33
C ILE A 129 -6.47 -19.44 3.36
N PHE A 130 -7.03 -18.96 2.26
CA PHE A 130 -7.73 -19.80 1.29
C PHE A 130 -6.80 -20.36 0.19
N GLY A 131 -5.64 -19.76 0.02
CA GLY A 131 -4.66 -20.17 -0.98
C GLY A 131 -3.22 -19.82 -0.57
N PRO A 132 -2.74 -20.32 0.61
CA PRO A 132 -1.40 -20.00 1.06
C PRO A 132 -0.37 -20.55 0.07
N SER A 133 0.40 -19.66 -0.52
CA SER A 133 1.33 -20.00 -1.61
C SER A 133 2.81 -19.86 -1.22
N MET A 134 3.11 -19.13 -0.14
CA MET A 134 4.49 -18.85 0.25
C MET A 134 5.31 -20.09 0.62
N PRO A 135 4.78 -21.12 1.31
CA PRO A 135 5.54 -22.34 1.58
C PRO A 135 6.07 -22.99 0.30
N LYS A 136 5.24 -23.07 -0.75
CA LYS A 136 5.63 -23.60 -2.06
C LYS A 136 6.65 -22.71 -2.74
N MET A 137 6.39 -21.41 -2.83
CA MET A 137 7.25 -20.44 -3.50
C MET A 137 8.66 -20.35 -2.88
N PHE A 138 8.79 -20.63 -1.58
CA PHE A 138 10.09 -20.63 -0.89
C PHE A 138 10.72 -22.04 -0.81
N GLY A 139 10.03 -23.10 -1.26
CA GLY A 139 10.51 -24.47 -1.14
C GLY A 139 10.68 -24.90 0.32
N VAL A 140 9.71 -24.55 1.17
CA VAL A 140 9.69 -24.84 2.61
C VAL A 140 8.37 -25.49 3.05
N GLU A 141 7.73 -26.25 2.17
CA GLU A 141 6.43 -26.89 2.41
C GLU A 141 6.45 -27.88 3.58
N ASP A 142 7.59 -28.55 3.77
CA ASP A 142 7.79 -29.50 4.85
C ASP A 142 8.14 -28.86 6.19
N PHE A 143 8.38 -27.55 6.21
CA PHE A 143 8.67 -26.84 7.45
C PHE A 143 7.43 -26.84 8.37
N ARG A 144 7.68 -27.12 9.65
CA ARG A 144 6.65 -26.99 10.70
C ARG A 144 7.18 -26.05 11.76
N PRO A 145 6.55 -24.89 11.93
CA PRO A 145 6.94 -23.94 12.97
C PRO A 145 6.91 -24.59 14.35
N TYR A 146 7.89 -24.27 15.16
CA TYR A 146 7.99 -24.75 16.54
C TYR A 146 8.07 -23.55 17.50
N ALA A 147 7.75 -23.80 18.78
CA ALA A 147 7.85 -22.80 19.79
C ALA A 147 9.28 -22.72 20.33
N VAL A 148 9.79 -21.51 20.48
CA VAL A 148 11.05 -21.20 21.16
C VAL A 148 10.76 -20.39 22.41
N HIS A 149 11.40 -20.72 23.53
CA HIS A 149 11.26 -19.95 24.77
C HIS A 149 12.25 -18.78 24.77
N LYS A 150 11.74 -17.55 24.72
CA LYS A 150 12.55 -16.33 24.69
C LYS A 150 11.91 -15.26 25.55
N ASP A 151 12.70 -14.60 26.39
CA ASP A 151 12.25 -13.51 27.26
C ASP A 151 11.03 -13.87 28.12
N GLY A 152 10.94 -15.14 28.59
CA GLY A 152 9.86 -15.62 29.44
C GLY A 152 8.54 -15.90 28.70
N ARG A 153 8.56 -15.98 27.36
CA ARG A 153 7.40 -16.31 26.52
C ARG A 153 7.76 -17.38 25.48
N ASP A 154 6.77 -18.17 25.13
CA ASP A 154 6.89 -19.10 24.02
C ASP A 154 6.50 -18.37 22.73
N LEU A 155 7.43 -18.28 21.78
CA LEU A 155 7.26 -17.60 20.53
C LEU A 155 7.34 -18.60 19.37
N ILE A 156 6.61 -18.34 18.31
CA ILE A 156 6.67 -19.13 17.06
C ILE A 156 7.95 -18.71 16.31
N GLU A 157 8.81 -19.68 16.01
CA GLU A 157 10.00 -19.41 15.21
C GLU A 157 9.67 -19.34 13.71
N PRO A 158 9.90 -18.18 13.04
CA PRO A 158 9.76 -18.09 11.60
C PRO A 158 10.84 -18.90 10.87
N VAL A 159 10.50 -19.50 9.72
CA VAL A 159 11.53 -20.07 8.86
C VAL A 159 12.35 -18.97 8.21
N GLU A 160 13.67 -19.12 8.23
CA GLU A 160 14.57 -18.24 7.48
C GLU A 160 14.97 -18.88 6.15
N LYS A 161 14.61 -18.22 5.05
CA LYS A 161 14.98 -18.64 3.71
C LYS A 161 15.27 -17.42 2.84
N TYR A 162 16.36 -17.48 2.07
CA TYR A 162 16.80 -16.40 1.18
C TYR A 162 16.97 -15.03 1.87
N GLY A 163 17.33 -15.02 3.15
CA GLY A 163 17.46 -13.80 3.96
C GLY A 163 16.13 -13.18 4.42
N VAL A 164 15.05 -13.93 4.31
CA VAL A 164 13.70 -13.51 4.73
C VAL A 164 13.19 -14.42 5.84
N LYS A 165 12.70 -13.82 6.93
CA LYS A 165 11.91 -14.52 7.95
C LYS A 165 10.50 -14.70 7.44
N LEU A 166 10.04 -15.93 7.29
CA LEU A 166 8.76 -16.26 6.69
C LEU A 166 7.86 -17.01 7.69
N LEU A 167 6.60 -16.56 7.79
CA LEU A 167 5.50 -17.37 8.29
C LEU A 167 4.34 -17.35 7.29
N SER A 168 3.64 -18.45 7.23
CA SER A 168 2.41 -18.62 6.44
C SER A 168 1.39 -19.38 7.28
N ILE A 169 0.13 -19.01 7.15
CA ILE A 169 -0.95 -19.82 7.69
C ILE A 169 -0.92 -21.26 7.12
N GLY A 170 -0.36 -21.43 5.92
CA GLY A 170 -0.19 -22.73 5.27
C GLY A 170 0.67 -23.73 6.05
N PHE A 171 1.54 -23.27 6.94
CA PHE A 171 2.33 -24.17 7.81
C PHE A 171 1.48 -24.88 8.87
N PHE A 172 0.29 -24.33 9.18
CA PHE A 172 -0.61 -24.82 10.23
C PHE A 172 -1.85 -25.53 9.68
N VAL A 173 -1.97 -25.59 8.36
CA VAL A 173 -3.10 -26.23 7.67
C VAL A 173 -2.61 -27.48 6.97
N ASN A 174 -3.38 -28.57 7.06
CA ASN A 174 -3.09 -29.76 6.28
C ASN A 174 -3.52 -29.51 4.83
N PRO A 175 -2.61 -29.57 3.85
CA PRO A 175 -2.92 -29.32 2.44
C PRO A 175 -3.97 -30.26 1.86
N ASP A 176 -4.08 -31.49 2.42
CA ASP A 176 -4.99 -32.53 1.93
C ASP A 176 -6.43 -32.39 2.46
N THR A 177 -6.67 -31.47 3.38
CA THR A 177 -7.99 -31.27 3.98
C THR A 177 -8.48 -29.84 3.78
N ALA A 178 -9.69 -29.72 3.21
CA ALA A 178 -10.38 -28.44 3.14
C ALA A 178 -10.70 -27.95 4.57
N THR A 179 -9.85 -27.10 5.13
CA THR A 179 -10.09 -26.54 6.45
C THR A 179 -11.10 -25.41 6.33
N LEU A 180 -12.26 -25.59 6.97
CA LEU A 180 -13.30 -24.56 7.01
C LEU A 180 -12.92 -23.48 8.05
N TRP A 181 -12.20 -22.48 7.63
CA TRP A 181 -11.91 -21.31 8.45
C TRP A 181 -13.15 -20.41 8.55
N ARG A 182 -13.68 -20.24 9.75
CA ARG A 182 -14.65 -19.17 10.00
C ARG A 182 -13.90 -17.87 10.27
N GLY A 183 -14.42 -16.73 9.80
CA GLY A 183 -13.74 -15.43 9.84
C GLY A 183 -13.07 -15.09 11.18
N GLY A 184 -13.73 -15.35 12.31
CA GLY A 184 -13.16 -15.12 13.65
C GLY A 184 -11.96 -16.02 13.98
N MET A 185 -11.95 -17.28 13.54
CA MET A 185 -10.80 -18.19 13.75
C MET A 185 -9.60 -17.75 12.92
N ALA A 186 -9.85 -17.38 11.68
CA ALA A 186 -8.84 -16.84 10.76
C ALA A 186 -8.17 -15.59 11.31
N SER A 187 -8.97 -14.64 11.78
CA SER A 187 -8.48 -13.38 12.38
C SER A 187 -7.66 -13.63 13.65
N ASN A 188 -8.04 -14.60 14.49
CA ASN A 188 -7.29 -14.93 15.69
C ASN A 188 -5.95 -15.62 15.36
N ALA A 189 -5.94 -16.56 14.40
CA ALA A 189 -4.70 -17.19 13.96
C ALA A 189 -3.72 -16.16 13.40
N LEU A 190 -4.18 -15.21 12.58
CA LEU A 190 -3.33 -14.14 12.07
C LEU A 190 -2.78 -13.24 13.18
N LYS A 191 -3.59 -12.89 14.19
CA LYS A 191 -3.10 -12.13 15.35
C LYS A 191 -2.01 -12.88 16.11
N GLN A 192 -2.12 -14.20 16.24
CA GLN A 192 -1.08 -15.03 16.83
C GLN A 192 0.20 -15.04 15.98
N LEU A 193 0.10 -15.26 14.66
CA LEU A 193 1.25 -15.22 13.77
C LEU A 193 1.96 -13.86 13.74
N ILE A 194 1.23 -12.79 14.01
CA ILE A 194 1.78 -11.43 14.11
C ILE A 194 2.42 -11.21 15.48
N GLY A 195 1.72 -11.53 16.57
CA GLY A 195 2.10 -11.12 17.93
C GLY A 195 2.93 -12.13 18.69
N ASP A 196 2.76 -13.41 18.39
CA ASP A 196 3.39 -14.51 19.11
C ASP A 196 4.55 -15.15 18.32
N ALA A 197 5.05 -14.49 17.26
CA ALA A 197 6.22 -14.95 16.52
C ALA A 197 7.47 -14.13 16.83
N ASP A 198 8.64 -14.79 16.78
CA ASP A 198 9.95 -14.14 16.97
C ASP A 198 10.43 -13.40 15.72
N TRP A 199 9.75 -12.34 15.38
CA TRP A 199 10.13 -11.49 14.25
C TRP A 199 11.43 -10.71 14.52
N GLY A 200 11.68 -10.31 15.78
CA GLY A 200 12.81 -9.47 16.15
C GLY A 200 12.76 -8.07 15.53
N GLU A 201 13.94 -7.50 15.31
CA GLU A 201 14.08 -6.19 14.65
C GLU A 201 14.11 -6.35 13.14
N LEU A 202 13.17 -5.70 12.44
CA LEU A 202 13.05 -5.74 10.98
C LEU A 202 13.04 -4.33 10.38
N ASP A 203 13.68 -4.19 9.21
CA ASP A 203 13.59 -2.97 8.42
C ASP A 203 12.28 -2.93 7.61
N TYR A 204 11.87 -4.09 7.07
CA TYR A 204 10.67 -4.26 6.30
C TYR A 204 9.89 -5.51 6.73
N PHE A 205 8.58 -5.37 6.79
CA PHE A 205 7.65 -6.48 6.97
C PHE A 205 6.65 -6.46 5.83
N VAL A 206 6.72 -7.47 4.98
CA VAL A 206 5.84 -7.60 3.80
C VAL A 206 4.65 -8.47 4.18
N LEU A 207 3.46 -7.98 3.91
CA LEU A 207 2.20 -8.71 4.09
C LEU A 207 1.70 -9.16 2.72
N ASP A 208 1.62 -10.44 2.46
CA ASP A 208 0.88 -10.99 1.33
C ASP A 208 -0.58 -11.13 1.74
N THR A 209 -1.43 -10.18 1.34
CA THR A 209 -2.84 -10.14 1.79
C THR A 209 -3.71 -11.07 0.94
N PRO A 210 -4.87 -11.52 1.42
CA PRO A 210 -5.85 -12.21 0.57
C PRO A 210 -6.27 -11.34 -0.62
N PRO A 211 -6.78 -11.92 -1.71
CA PRO A 211 -7.34 -11.13 -2.80
C PRO A 211 -8.66 -10.43 -2.40
N GLY A 212 -8.93 -9.29 -3.02
CA GLY A 212 -10.18 -8.54 -2.78
C GLY A 212 -10.17 -7.74 -1.47
N THR A 213 -11.35 -7.58 -0.85
CA THR A 213 -11.58 -6.77 0.35
C THR A 213 -12.34 -7.58 1.40
N SER A 214 -11.63 -8.45 2.10
CA SER A 214 -12.21 -9.37 3.10
C SER A 214 -12.06 -8.83 4.54
N ASP A 215 -12.74 -9.46 5.51
CA ASP A 215 -12.61 -9.17 6.95
C ASP A 215 -11.16 -9.32 7.44
N ILE A 216 -10.35 -10.13 6.76
CA ILE A 216 -8.92 -10.29 7.05
C ILE A 216 -8.17 -8.98 6.83
N HIS A 217 -8.47 -8.25 5.75
CA HIS A 217 -7.90 -6.92 5.52
C HIS A 217 -8.21 -5.97 6.67
N LEU A 218 -9.47 -5.93 7.12
CA LEU A 218 -9.86 -5.09 8.26
C LEU A 218 -9.10 -5.49 9.53
N THR A 219 -8.93 -6.79 9.77
CA THR A 219 -8.16 -7.29 10.91
C THR A 219 -6.69 -6.81 10.85
N LEU A 220 -6.03 -6.95 9.70
CA LEU A 220 -4.65 -6.49 9.50
C LEU A 220 -4.53 -4.98 9.70
N LEU A 221 -5.44 -4.21 9.12
CA LEU A 221 -5.48 -2.75 9.19
C LEU A 221 -5.73 -2.23 10.61
N GLN A 222 -6.49 -2.96 11.42
CA GLN A 222 -6.75 -2.63 12.82
C GLN A 222 -5.60 -3.07 13.75
N THR A 223 -4.86 -4.11 13.37
CA THR A 223 -3.83 -4.73 14.20
C THR A 223 -2.45 -4.10 13.97
N LEU A 224 -2.15 -3.69 12.74
CA LEU A 224 -0.83 -3.24 12.29
C LEU A 224 -0.82 -1.79 11.84
N ALA A 225 0.25 -1.08 12.18
CA ALA A 225 0.53 0.26 11.64
C ALA A 225 1.14 0.16 10.22
N ILE A 226 0.32 -0.23 9.24
CA ILE A 226 0.78 -0.43 7.86
C ILE A 226 1.32 0.89 7.29
N THR A 227 2.59 0.90 6.87
CA THR A 227 3.26 2.08 6.33
C THR A 227 2.67 2.48 4.98
N GLY A 228 2.32 1.50 4.15
CA GLY A 228 1.66 1.73 2.88
C GLY A 228 1.31 0.43 2.16
N ALA A 229 0.51 0.56 1.10
CA ALA A 229 0.04 -0.56 0.29
C ALA A 229 0.57 -0.49 -1.14
N VAL A 230 1.02 -1.63 -1.66
CA VAL A 230 1.35 -1.88 -3.07
C VAL A 230 0.18 -2.64 -3.68
N ILE A 231 -0.40 -2.09 -4.74
CA ILE A 231 -1.54 -2.72 -5.41
C ILE A 231 -1.07 -3.42 -6.68
N VAL A 232 -1.28 -4.73 -6.75
CA VAL A 232 -0.92 -5.56 -7.90
C VAL A 232 -2.14 -5.80 -8.77
N SER A 233 -2.01 -5.55 -10.07
CA SER A 233 -3.06 -5.84 -11.05
C SER A 233 -2.45 -6.26 -12.39
N THR A 234 -3.28 -6.79 -13.28
CA THR A 234 -2.97 -6.99 -14.70
C THR A 234 -3.57 -5.86 -15.52
N PRO A 235 -3.14 -5.66 -16.81
CA PRO A 235 -3.68 -4.59 -17.66
C PRO A 235 -5.16 -4.75 -18.04
N GLN A 236 -5.81 -5.88 -17.73
CA GLN A 236 -7.20 -6.17 -18.06
C GLN A 236 -8.18 -5.21 -17.37
N LYS A 237 -9.12 -4.64 -18.10
CA LYS A 237 -10.14 -3.72 -17.57
C LYS A 237 -10.90 -4.28 -16.35
N VAL A 238 -11.21 -5.58 -16.36
CA VAL A 238 -11.88 -6.24 -15.22
C VAL A 238 -11.00 -6.23 -13.96
N ALA A 239 -9.69 -6.53 -14.09
CA ALA A 239 -8.76 -6.50 -12.98
C ALA A 239 -8.52 -5.06 -12.46
N LEU A 240 -8.49 -4.09 -13.38
CA LEU A 240 -8.35 -2.67 -13.04
C LEU A 240 -9.55 -2.14 -12.25
N ALA A 241 -10.79 -2.52 -12.64
CA ALA A 241 -11.98 -2.13 -11.91
C ALA A 241 -11.96 -2.64 -10.44
N ASP A 242 -11.44 -3.85 -10.22
CA ASP A 242 -11.29 -4.37 -8.87
C ASP A 242 -10.08 -3.75 -8.13
N ALA A 243 -9.01 -3.38 -8.85
CA ALA A 243 -7.89 -2.64 -8.28
C ALA A 243 -8.32 -1.25 -7.75
N CYS A 244 -9.23 -0.54 -8.46
CA CYS A 244 -9.82 0.71 -7.97
C CYS A 244 -10.50 0.51 -6.61
N LYS A 245 -11.30 -0.55 -6.44
CA LYS A 245 -11.95 -0.85 -5.15
C LYS A 245 -10.92 -1.11 -4.04
N GLY A 246 -9.83 -1.80 -4.37
CA GLY A 246 -8.71 -2.02 -3.45
C GLY A 246 -8.06 -0.71 -3.02
N ILE A 247 -7.79 0.20 -3.94
CA ILE A 247 -7.25 1.54 -3.65
C ILE A 247 -8.20 2.33 -2.76
N ASP A 248 -9.51 2.34 -3.09
CA ASP A 248 -10.52 3.05 -2.32
C ASP A 248 -10.65 2.50 -0.89
N MET A 249 -10.51 1.18 -0.71
CA MET A 249 -10.50 0.58 0.63
C MET A 249 -9.37 1.13 1.49
N TYR A 250 -8.14 1.21 0.96
CA TYR A 250 -6.99 1.73 1.70
C TYR A 250 -7.08 3.24 1.93
N ARG A 251 -7.67 3.99 0.99
CA ARG A 251 -7.89 5.44 1.09
C ARG A 251 -9.06 5.83 1.98
N ASN A 252 -9.92 4.88 2.36
CA ASN A 252 -11.07 5.16 3.21
C ASN A 252 -10.64 5.86 4.49
N ASP A 253 -11.39 6.87 4.95
CA ASP A 253 -11.07 7.69 6.13
C ASP A 253 -10.83 6.88 7.41
N LYS A 254 -11.48 5.72 7.55
CA LYS A 254 -11.30 4.84 8.71
C LYS A 254 -10.01 4.00 8.64
N VAL A 255 -9.47 3.81 7.44
CA VAL A 255 -8.28 3.00 7.16
C VAL A 255 -7.07 3.90 6.98
N ASN A 256 -7.18 4.88 6.10
CA ASN A 256 -6.18 5.91 5.81
C ASN A 256 -4.74 5.36 5.67
N VAL A 257 -4.57 4.33 4.83
CA VAL A 257 -3.26 3.76 4.50
C VAL A 257 -2.81 4.31 3.15
N PRO A 258 -1.62 4.91 3.07
CA PRO A 258 -1.09 5.44 1.82
C PRO A 258 -0.92 4.34 0.76
N ILE A 259 -1.24 4.66 -0.50
CA ILE A 259 -0.90 3.80 -1.62
C ILE A 259 0.51 4.15 -2.09
N LEU A 260 1.44 3.22 -1.93
CA LEU A 260 2.83 3.36 -2.39
C LEU A 260 2.91 3.34 -3.92
N GLY A 261 2.00 2.62 -4.56
CA GLY A 261 1.83 2.61 -6.01
C GLY A 261 1.23 1.32 -6.55
N LEU A 262 1.12 1.26 -7.88
CA LEU A 262 0.65 0.09 -8.61
C LEU A 262 1.81 -0.70 -9.21
N VAL A 263 1.65 -2.02 -9.26
CA VAL A 263 2.48 -2.95 -10.03
C VAL A 263 1.62 -3.54 -11.14
N GLU A 264 1.98 -3.27 -12.39
CA GLU A 264 1.38 -3.92 -13.55
C GLU A 264 2.08 -5.26 -13.78
N ASN A 265 1.48 -6.33 -13.32
CA ASN A 265 1.97 -7.68 -13.58
C ASN A 265 1.37 -8.24 -14.87
N MET A 266 2.05 -9.19 -15.51
CA MET A 266 1.66 -9.74 -16.81
C MET A 266 1.49 -8.66 -17.89
N ALA A 267 2.35 -7.65 -17.87
CA ALA A 267 2.24 -6.45 -18.70
C ALA A 267 2.40 -6.75 -20.19
N TRP A 268 3.27 -7.68 -20.55
CA TRP A 268 3.47 -8.21 -21.91
C TRP A 268 4.12 -9.57 -21.87
N PHE A 269 4.07 -10.28 -23.00
CA PHE A 269 4.82 -11.49 -23.25
C PHE A 269 5.85 -11.24 -24.37
N THR A 270 7.06 -11.76 -24.19
CA THR A 270 8.11 -11.75 -25.20
C THR A 270 8.55 -13.19 -25.46
N PRO A 271 8.31 -13.76 -26.68
CA PRO A 271 8.82 -15.08 -27.03
C PRO A 271 10.34 -15.11 -27.08
N ALA A 272 10.94 -16.24 -26.73
CA ALA A 272 12.40 -16.39 -26.76
C ALA A 272 12.97 -16.24 -28.18
N GLU A 273 12.21 -16.68 -29.19
CA GLU A 273 12.57 -16.63 -30.61
C GLU A 273 12.47 -15.19 -31.20
N LEU A 274 11.75 -14.28 -30.52
CA LEU A 274 11.51 -12.91 -30.96
C LEU A 274 11.73 -11.92 -29.80
N PRO A 275 12.95 -11.78 -29.31
CA PRO A 275 13.24 -11.05 -28.07
C PRO A 275 12.91 -9.55 -28.13
N GLU A 276 12.82 -8.97 -29.32
CA GLU A 276 12.45 -7.56 -29.53
C GLU A 276 10.92 -7.33 -29.53
N ASN A 277 10.11 -8.41 -29.63
CA ASN A 277 8.67 -8.29 -29.76
C ASN A 277 7.95 -8.36 -28.40
N LYS A 278 7.00 -7.46 -28.19
CA LYS A 278 6.13 -7.45 -27.02
C LYS A 278 4.68 -7.69 -27.43
N TYR A 279 4.10 -8.75 -26.89
CA TYR A 279 2.70 -9.11 -27.12
C TYR A 279 1.87 -8.77 -25.87
N TYR A 280 0.91 -7.89 -26.00
CA TYR A 280 0.07 -7.40 -24.90
C TYR A 280 -1.17 -8.26 -24.73
N ILE A 281 -0.98 -9.50 -24.27
CA ILE A 281 -2.05 -10.52 -24.20
C ILE A 281 -3.20 -10.06 -23.29
N PHE A 282 -2.90 -9.38 -22.19
CA PHE A 282 -3.87 -8.90 -21.22
C PHE A 282 -4.26 -7.42 -21.38
N GLY A 283 -3.84 -6.78 -22.45
CA GLY A 283 -4.02 -5.34 -22.70
C GLY A 283 -2.72 -4.56 -22.52
N LYS A 284 -2.73 -3.30 -22.95
CA LYS A 284 -1.54 -2.44 -22.97
C LYS A 284 -1.71 -1.27 -22.00
N GLU A 285 -0.72 -1.06 -21.14
CA GLU A 285 -0.61 0.10 -20.25
C GLU A 285 -1.83 0.35 -19.34
N GLY A 286 -2.57 -0.71 -18.99
CA GLY A 286 -3.80 -0.58 -18.19
C GLY A 286 -3.56 0.02 -16.82
N CYS A 287 -2.61 -0.53 -16.07
CA CYS A 287 -2.26 0.01 -14.74
C CYS A 287 -1.55 1.37 -14.83
N LYS A 288 -0.81 1.63 -15.92
CA LYS A 288 -0.18 2.94 -16.14
C LYS A 288 -1.21 4.06 -16.31
N ASN A 289 -2.29 3.77 -17.01
CA ASN A 289 -3.39 4.72 -17.16
C ASN A 289 -4.16 4.89 -15.85
N LEU A 290 -4.45 3.78 -15.16
CA LEU A 290 -5.08 3.81 -13.86
C LEU A 290 -4.24 4.56 -12.82
N ALA A 291 -2.92 4.39 -12.83
CA ALA A 291 -2.00 5.10 -11.95
C ALA A 291 -2.14 6.62 -12.09
N LYS A 292 -2.23 7.11 -13.34
CA LYS A 292 -2.47 8.53 -13.62
C LYS A 292 -3.85 9.00 -13.18
N GLU A 293 -4.88 8.20 -13.43
CA GLU A 293 -6.27 8.52 -13.06
C GLU A 293 -6.44 8.60 -11.54
N MET A 294 -5.81 7.67 -10.82
CA MET A 294 -5.90 7.58 -9.36
C MET A 294 -4.84 8.43 -8.63
N ASP A 295 -3.98 9.13 -9.36
CA ASP A 295 -2.87 9.91 -8.81
C ASP A 295 -2.00 9.08 -7.85
N VAL A 296 -1.48 7.95 -8.36
CA VAL A 296 -0.56 7.07 -7.65
C VAL A 296 0.61 6.67 -8.57
N PRO A 297 1.81 6.38 -8.02
CA PRO A 297 2.93 5.93 -8.84
C PRO A 297 2.68 4.58 -9.52
N LEU A 298 3.17 4.41 -10.75
CA LEU A 298 3.40 3.08 -11.33
C LEU A 298 4.80 2.63 -10.93
N LEU A 299 4.91 1.62 -10.07
CA LEU A 299 6.17 1.16 -9.49
C LEU A 299 6.96 0.25 -10.41
N ALA A 300 6.27 -0.66 -11.09
CA ALA A 300 6.88 -1.62 -11.99
C ALA A 300 5.88 -2.15 -13.02
N GLN A 301 6.42 -2.59 -14.15
CA GLN A 301 5.74 -3.42 -15.14
C GLN A 301 6.53 -4.73 -15.28
N ILE A 302 5.88 -5.85 -14.96
CA ILE A 302 6.50 -7.18 -14.94
C ILE A 302 5.94 -7.99 -16.10
N PRO A 303 6.80 -8.55 -16.98
CA PRO A 303 6.35 -9.35 -18.11
C PRO A 303 5.83 -10.72 -17.68
N VAL A 304 5.09 -11.37 -18.56
CA VAL A 304 4.83 -12.82 -18.48
C VAL A 304 6.07 -13.54 -19.00
N VAL A 305 6.71 -14.33 -18.14
CA VAL A 305 7.86 -15.16 -18.52
C VAL A 305 7.70 -16.54 -17.88
N GLN A 306 7.99 -17.58 -18.67
CA GLN A 306 7.91 -18.96 -18.21
C GLN A 306 8.77 -19.19 -16.96
N SER A 307 9.97 -18.60 -16.92
CA SER A 307 10.90 -18.74 -15.79
C SER A 307 10.37 -18.18 -14.47
N ILE A 308 9.42 -17.23 -14.45
CA ILE A 308 8.78 -16.79 -13.20
C ILE A 308 7.89 -17.89 -12.64
N CYS A 309 7.15 -18.59 -13.49
CA CYS A 309 6.30 -19.70 -13.09
C CYS A 309 7.16 -20.87 -12.58
N GLU A 310 8.09 -21.35 -13.41
CA GLU A 310 8.97 -22.48 -13.07
C GLU A 310 9.76 -22.21 -11.79
N SER A 311 10.34 -21.02 -11.65
CA SER A 311 11.11 -20.66 -10.46
C SER A 311 10.25 -20.60 -9.20
N GLY A 312 9.00 -20.16 -9.31
CA GLY A 312 8.03 -20.18 -8.21
C GLY A 312 7.65 -21.62 -7.81
N ASP A 313 7.43 -22.50 -8.79
CA ASP A 313 7.09 -23.90 -8.57
C ASP A 313 8.26 -24.69 -7.98
N ASP A 314 9.50 -24.36 -8.37
CA ASP A 314 10.74 -24.95 -7.85
C ASP A 314 11.17 -24.39 -6.48
N GLY A 315 10.41 -23.46 -5.90
CA GLY A 315 10.76 -22.82 -4.64
C GLY A 315 11.98 -21.88 -4.74
N LYS A 316 12.26 -21.35 -5.91
CA LYS A 316 13.40 -20.47 -6.22
C LYS A 316 12.94 -19.19 -6.90
N PRO A 317 12.28 -18.25 -6.19
CA PRO A 317 11.72 -17.04 -6.78
C PRO A 317 12.68 -16.27 -7.69
N ALA A 318 12.13 -15.64 -8.74
CA ALA A 318 12.91 -14.99 -9.80
C ALA A 318 13.90 -13.92 -9.31
N ALA A 319 13.59 -13.25 -8.19
CA ALA A 319 14.48 -12.26 -7.56
C ALA A 319 15.81 -12.85 -7.05
N LEU A 320 15.95 -14.15 -6.97
CA LEU A 320 17.22 -14.80 -6.63
C LEU A 320 18.26 -14.68 -7.75
N ASN A 321 17.82 -14.54 -9.00
CA ASN A 321 18.70 -14.36 -10.15
C ASN A 321 18.60 -12.93 -10.68
N VAL A 322 19.47 -12.05 -10.17
CA VAL A 322 19.49 -10.61 -10.52
C VAL A 322 20.01 -10.33 -11.94
N ASP A 323 20.66 -11.30 -12.57
CA ASP A 323 21.20 -11.13 -13.93
C ASP A 323 20.11 -11.29 -15.00
N THR A 324 18.90 -11.71 -14.60
CA THR A 324 17.76 -11.81 -15.50
C THR A 324 16.96 -10.50 -15.52
N MET A 325 16.28 -10.25 -16.64
CA MET A 325 15.37 -9.09 -16.77
C MET A 325 14.29 -9.07 -15.68
N THR A 326 13.78 -10.25 -15.31
CA THR A 326 12.74 -10.38 -14.27
C THR A 326 13.29 -10.15 -12.88
N GLY A 327 14.45 -10.69 -12.55
CA GLY A 327 15.12 -10.41 -11.28
C GLY A 327 15.44 -8.93 -11.13
N GLN A 328 15.92 -8.30 -12.19
CA GLN A 328 16.18 -6.85 -12.20
C GLN A 328 14.90 -6.02 -12.02
N ALA A 329 13.77 -6.44 -12.60
CA ALA A 329 12.49 -5.77 -12.42
C ALA A 329 12.04 -5.78 -10.94
N PHE A 330 12.24 -6.90 -10.23
CA PHE A 330 11.91 -6.99 -8.80
C PHE A 330 12.89 -6.21 -7.92
N ILE A 331 14.18 -6.15 -8.26
CA ILE A 331 15.15 -5.29 -7.56
C ILE A 331 14.75 -3.81 -7.72
N ASN A 332 14.40 -3.39 -8.92
CA ASN A 332 13.96 -2.01 -9.18
C ASN A 332 12.66 -1.68 -8.41
N LEU A 333 11.74 -2.62 -8.31
CA LEU A 333 10.55 -2.48 -7.48
C LEU A 333 10.94 -2.27 -6.00
N ALA A 334 11.88 -3.06 -5.47
CA ALA A 334 12.36 -2.91 -4.10
C ALA A 334 13.02 -1.56 -3.85
N ILE A 335 13.87 -1.09 -4.77
CA ILE A 335 14.50 0.23 -4.70
C ILE A 335 13.43 1.34 -4.65
N SER A 336 12.40 1.26 -5.49
CA SER A 336 11.29 2.20 -5.48
C SER A 336 10.58 2.23 -4.12
N GLN A 337 10.38 1.07 -3.48
CA GLN A 337 9.78 0.99 -2.14
C GLN A 337 10.66 1.63 -1.07
N VAL A 338 11.97 1.43 -1.13
CA VAL A 338 12.93 2.06 -0.20
C VAL A 338 12.85 3.58 -0.29
N VAL A 339 12.87 4.12 -1.50
CA VAL A 339 12.78 5.57 -1.75
C VAL A 339 11.46 6.14 -1.22
N HIS A 340 10.33 5.51 -1.52
CA HIS A 340 9.02 5.96 -1.03
C HIS A 340 8.91 5.91 0.50
N SER A 341 9.36 4.82 1.11
CA SER A 341 9.34 4.68 2.57
C SER A 341 10.21 5.72 3.27
N TYR A 342 11.32 6.11 2.65
CA TYR A 342 12.20 7.16 3.16
C TYR A 342 11.54 8.54 3.08
N ASN A 343 10.94 8.89 1.95
CA ASN A 343 10.26 10.17 1.75
C ASN A 343 9.10 10.35 2.72
N MET A 344 8.28 9.33 2.92
CA MET A 344 7.17 9.37 3.87
C MET A 344 7.59 9.56 5.33
N ARG A 345 8.82 9.15 5.69
CA ARG A 345 9.36 9.39 7.04
C ARG A 345 9.89 10.80 7.20
N SER A 346 10.56 11.33 6.16
CA SER A 346 11.09 12.70 6.18
C SER A 346 9.95 13.73 6.28
N GLU A 347 8.84 13.50 5.59
CA GLU A 347 7.64 14.35 5.70
C GLU A 347 7.02 14.31 7.10
N LYS A 348 6.95 13.13 7.74
CA LYS A 348 6.46 13.03 9.13
C LYS A 348 7.38 13.70 10.14
N SER A 349 8.69 13.69 9.91
CA SER A 349 9.66 14.35 10.80
C SER A 349 9.59 15.88 10.71
N LEU A 350 9.19 16.42 9.57
CA LEU A 350 8.98 17.85 9.36
C LEU A 350 7.65 18.37 9.94
N CYS A 351 6.65 17.50 10.11
CA CYS A 351 5.36 17.86 10.71
C CYS A 351 5.35 17.82 12.25
N VAL A 352 6.45 17.42 12.89
CA VAL A 352 6.58 17.29 14.36
C VAL A 352 7.49 18.39 14.94
N LEU A 353 8.06 19.23 14.09
CA LEU A 353 8.83 20.45 14.49
C LEU A 353 7.98 21.70 14.26
#